data_b8087881b3474c250f2ae41419015131
#
_entry.id   b8087881b3474c250f2ae41419015131
#
_cell.length_a   1.000
_cell.length_b   1.000
_cell.length_c   1.000
_cell.angle_alpha   90.00
_cell.angle_beta   90.00
_cell.angle_gamma   90.00
#
_symmetry.space_group_name_H-M   'P 1'
#
loop_
_entity.id
_entity.type
_entity.pdbx_description
1 polymer ?
#
loop_
_entity_poly.entity_id
_entity_poly.type
_entity_poly.pdbx_seq_one_letter_code
_entity_poly.pdbx_strand_id
1 'polypeptide(L)'
;LMIPTLQVNPIANSINTTDGGSVQLCINGRKASQNEVMALQPSEILRVEMEEDPGVLYGDAAMVVNYVVRRYEMGGSLGYNGQQSVKSLFGRHNANGKLNFGKSEVSFYYNAENQIFDEMWSVRNETFLFEDGKAYHRVVKTNPHNMKKLTHNGGLTYNLQDGNNYMLNVSFGLQNLNLPNYVEKGELFTQEYPNSITLREDWVHGRSSSPYLDVYFQKNLKNKQFLAINAVGTYMDTYNRSRYQEFLADEAIVNYYSAVKGKKYSLITEGIYEKGFDNGGK
;
A
#
# COMPACT_ATOMS: atom_id res chain seq x y z
N LEU A 1 -19.32 -0.58 -18.18
CA LEU A 1 -20.38 -0.14 -17.25
C LEU A 1 -19.77 0.90 -16.33
N MET A 2 -20.20 2.16 -16.40
CA MET A 2 -19.85 3.17 -15.39
C MET A 2 -20.84 2.99 -14.22
N ILE A 3 -20.29 2.78 -13.04
CA ILE A 3 -21.09 2.73 -11.81
C ILE A 3 -21.02 4.14 -11.22
N PRO A 4 -22.15 4.86 -11.10
CA PRO A 4 -22.15 6.29 -10.74
C PRO A 4 -21.51 6.60 -9.38
N THR A 5 -21.52 5.64 -8.47
CA THR A 5 -21.00 5.79 -7.10
C THR A 5 -19.54 5.38 -6.95
N LEU A 6 -18.89 4.85 -8.00
CA LEU A 6 -17.51 4.39 -7.96
C LEU A 6 -16.62 5.14 -8.94
N GLN A 7 -15.46 5.55 -8.46
CA GLN A 7 -14.37 6.09 -9.27
C GLN A 7 -13.24 5.06 -9.35
N VAL A 8 -12.99 4.58 -10.57
CA VAL A 8 -11.88 3.67 -10.86
C VAL A 8 -10.74 4.46 -11.47
N ASN A 9 -9.56 4.42 -10.85
CA ASN A 9 -8.35 4.97 -11.43
C ASN A 9 -7.49 3.84 -11.99
N PRO A 10 -7.47 3.64 -13.32
CA PRO A 10 -6.73 2.54 -13.95
C PRO A 10 -5.21 2.73 -13.89
N ILE A 11 -4.73 3.97 -13.71
CA ILE A 11 -3.29 4.27 -13.60
C ILE A 11 -2.79 3.96 -12.20
N ALA A 12 -3.53 4.36 -11.17
CA ALA A 12 -3.21 4.07 -9.77
C ALA A 12 -3.71 2.70 -9.34
N ASN A 13 -4.50 2.01 -10.17
CA ASN A 13 -5.20 0.76 -9.85
C ASN A 13 -6.00 0.88 -8.54
N SER A 14 -6.71 1.98 -8.34
CA SER A 14 -7.48 2.22 -7.13
C SER A 14 -8.98 2.36 -7.44
N ILE A 15 -9.80 1.93 -6.49
CA ILE A 15 -11.25 2.05 -6.51
C ILE A 15 -11.65 2.81 -5.25
N ASN A 16 -12.36 3.91 -5.42
CA ASN A 16 -12.90 4.73 -4.34
C ASN A 16 -14.35 5.06 -4.64
N THR A 17 -15.09 5.49 -3.64
CA THR A 17 -16.41 6.09 -3.88
C THR A 17 -16.25 7.51 -4.44
N THR A 18 -17.24 8.00 -5.15
CA THR A 18 -17.21 9.36 -5.75
C THR A 18 -17.20 10.48 -4.71
N ASP A 19 -17.66 10.21 -3.51
CA ASP A 19 -17.65 11.11 -2.35
C ASP A 19 -16.39 10.97 -1.46
N GLY A 20 -15.43 10.10 -1.87
CA GLY A 20 -14.18 9.88 -1.15
C GLY A 20 -14.26 8.87 -0.01
N GLY A 21 -15.36 8.16 0.15
CA GLY A 21 -15.53 7.08 1.12
C GLY A 21 -14.64 5.87 0.79
N SER A 22 -14.32 5.08 1.81
CA SER A 22 -13.51 3.87 1.64
C SER A 22 -14.32 2.74 1.03
N VAL A 23 -13.69 1.97 0.14
CA VAL A 23 -14.28 0.78 -0.50
C VAL A 23 -13.58 -0.46 0.04
N GLN A 24 -14.35 -1.38 0.63
CA GLN A 24 -13.87 -2.72 0.96
C GLN A 24 -14.06 -3.65 -0.23
N LEU A 25 -12.97 -4.19 -0.74
CA LEU A 25 -13.01 -5.21 -1.77
C LEU A 25 -13.21 -6.60 -1.13
N CYS A 26 -14.04 -7.42 -1.78
CA CYS A 26 -14.30 -8.80 -1.36
C CYS A 26 -14.24 -9.76 -2.55
N ILE A 27 -13.89 -11.00 -2.26
CA ILE A 27 -13.93 -12.12 -3.20
C ILE A 27 -14.77 -13.22 -2.54
N ASN A 28 -15.91 -13.58 -3.16
CA ASN A 28 -16.88 -14.55 -2.62
C ASN A 28 -17.25 -14.25 -1.14
N GLY A 29 -17.47 -12.97 -0.79
CA GLY A 29 -17.82 -12.50 0.55
C GLY A 29 -16.65 -12.37 1.53
N ARG A 30 -15.43 -12.76 1.17
CA ARG A 30 -14.23 -12.60 1.98
C ARG A 30 -13.59 -11.24 1.70
N LYS A 31 -13.16 -10.54 2.74
CA LYS A 31 -12.32 -9.34 2.58
C LYS A 31 -11.08 -9.69 1.75
N ALA A 32 -10.79 -8.89 0.76
CA ALA A 32 -9.68 -9.09 -0.16
C ALA A 32 -8.88 -7.79 -0.32
N SER A 33 -7.59 -7.94 -0.52
CA SER A 33 -6.73 -6.84 -0.89
C SER A 33 -6.91 -6.48 -2.37
N GLN A 34 -6.53 -5.27 -2.74
CA GLN A 34 -6.53 -4.84 -4.13
C GLN A 34 -5.67 -5.74 -5.02
N ASN A 35 -4.53 -6.22 -4.53
CA ASN A 35 -3.66 -7.12 -5.27
C ASN A 35 -4.32 -8.48 -5.55
N GLU A 36 -5.12 -9.00 -4.63
CA GLU A 36 -5.89 -10.23 -4.85
C GLU A 36 -6.96 -10.04 -5.91
N VAL A 37 -7.68 -8.90 -5.89
CA VAL A 37 -8.69 -8.59 -6.91
C VAL A 37 -8.06 -8.39 -8.29
N MET A 38 -6.91 -7.71 -8.37
CA MET A 38 -6.16 -7.56 -9.62
C MET A 38 -5.61 -8.88 -10.18
N ALA A 39 -5.41 -9.87 -9.34
CA ALA A 39 -4.98 -11.21 -9.74
C ALA A 39 -6.12 -12.08 -10.31
N LEU A 40 -7.38 -11.65 -10.20
CA LEU A 40 -8.52 -12.37 -10.76
C LEU A 40 -8.48 -12.35 -12.29
N GLN A 41 -8.73 -13.51 -12.89
CA GLN A 41 -8.95 -13.58 -14.33
C GLN A 41 -10.38 -13.12 -14.64
N PRO A 42 -10.59 -12.25 -15.63
CA PRO A 42 -11.95 -11.79 -16.00
C PRO A 42 -12.92 -12.92 -16.29
N SER A 43 -12.42 -14.04 -16.83
CA SER A 43 -13.21 -15.26 -17.12
C SER A 43 -13.68 -16.03 -15.89
N GLU A 44 -13.09 -15.77 -14.73
CA GLU A 44 -13.49 -16.37 -13.47
C GLU A 44 -14.62 -15.59 -12.78
N ILE A 45 -14.78 -14.29 -13.12
CA ILE A 45 -15.74 -13.40 -12.50
C ILE A 45 -17.14 -13.74 -13.05
N LEU A 46 -18.03 -14.21 -12.19
CA LEU A 46 -19.41 -14.50 -12.53
C LEU A 46 -20.28 -13.24 -12.47
N ARG A 47 -20.08 -12.42 -11.44
CA ARG A 47 -20.74 -11.14 -11.24
C ARG A 47 -19.98 -10.30 -10.20
N VAL A 48 -20.29 -9.02 -10.16
CA VAL A 48 -19.82 -8.08 -9.13
C VAL A 48 -21.05 -7.60 -8.38
N GLU A 49 -21.05 -7.77 -7.06
CA GLU A 49 -22.08 -7.31 -6.16
C GLU A 49 -21.59 -6.07 -5.42
N MET A 50 -22.47 -5.12 -5.19
CA MET A 50 -22.15 -3.92 -4.43
C MET A 50 -23.16 -3.76 -3.32
N GLU A 51 -22.68 -3.38 -2.15
CA GLU A 51 -23.48 -3.11 -0.97
C GLU A 51 -23.05 -1.78 -0.38
N GLU A 52 -23.98 -0.83 -0.36
CA GLU A 52 -23.83 0.45 0.31
C GLU A 52 -24.22 0.27 1.77
N ASP A 53 -23.48 0.91 2.67
CA ASP A 53 -23.69 0.82 4.11
C ASP A 53 -23.66 -0.64 4.65
N PRO A 54 -22.54 -1.36 4.42
CA PRO A 54 -22.47 -2.82 4.62
C PRO A 54 -22.45 -3.27 6.08
N GLY A 55 -22.61 -2.34 7.02
CA GLY A 55 -22.71 -2.64 8.44
C GLY A 55 -21.36 -3.00 9.10
N VAL A 56 -21.46 -3.43 10.34
CA VAL A 56 -20.32 -3.55 11.29
C VAL A 56 -19.25 -4.55 10.84
N LEU A 57 -19.62 -5.56 10.03
CA LEU A 57 -18.69 -6.61 9.56
C LEU A 57 -17.53 -6.05 8.72
N TYR A 58 -17.77 -4.93 8.07
CA TYR A 58 -16.80 -4.30 7.17
C TYR A 58 -16.19 -3.01 7.75
N GLY A 59 -16.40 -2.75 9.04
CA GLY A 59 -15.88 -1.59 9.73
C GLY A 59 -16.44 -0.28 9.17
N ASP A 60 -15.56 0.70 8.95
CA ASP A 60 -15.93 2.03 8.44
C ASP A 60 -16.00 2.11 6.89
N ALA A 61 -16.13 0.97 6.21
CA ALA A 61 -16.26 0.97 4.76
C ALA A 61 -17.61 1.56 4.34
N ALA A 62 -17.57 2.58 3.49
CA ALA A 62 -18.78 3.19 2.91
C ALA A 62 -19.46 2.27 1.90
N MET A 63 -18.69 1.36 1.29
CA MET A 63 -19.18 0.43 0.29
C MET A 63 -18.37 -0.86 0.29
N VAL A 64 -19.05 -1.98 0.03
CA VAL A 64 -18.40 -3.26 -0.29
C VAL A 64 -18.58 -3.55 -1.78
N VAL A 65 -17.49 -3.94 -2.43
CA VAL A 65 -17.49 -4.48 -3.80
C VAL A 65 -17.06 -5.94 -3.73
N ASN A 66 -18.02 -6.86 -3.93
CA ASN A 66 -17.79 -8.29 -3.83
C ASN A 66 -17.72 -8.91 -5.23
N TYR A 67 -16.56 -9.42 -5.59
CA TYR A 67 -16.34 -10.19 -6.81
C TYR A 67 -16.75 -11.64 -6.56
N VAL A 68 -17.89 -12.03 -7.10
CA VAL A 68 -18.33 -13.44 -7.07
C VAL A 68 -17.62 -14.17 -8.20
N VAL A 69 -16.70 -15.03 -7.83
CA VAL A 69 -15.88 -15.78 -8.79
C VAL A 69 -16.25 -17.26 -8.80
N ARG A 70 -16.08 -17.87 -9.97
CA ARG A 70 -16.23 -19.32 -10.13
C ARG A 70 -15.17 -20.01 -9.28
N ARG A 71 -15.61 -20.97 -8.50
CA ARG A 71 -14.72 -21.83 -7.73
C ARG A 71 -14.49 -23.13 -8.51
N TYR A 72 -13.23 -23.45 -8.75
CA TYR A 72 -12.84 -24.72 -9.29
C TYR A 72 -12.44 -25.65 -8.14
N GLU A 73 -12.89 -26.91 -8.19
CA GLU A 73 -12.50 -27.91 -7.17
C GLU A 73 -11.02 -28.26 -7.26
N MET A 74 -10.46 -28.21 -8.48
CA MET A 74 -9.04 -28.41 -8.74
C MET A 74 -8.64 -27.54 -9.91
N GLY A 75 -7.53 -26.85 -9.78
CA GLY A 75 -6.99 -25.99 -10.83
C GLY A 75 -6.18 -24.84 -10.26
N GLY A 76 -5.58 -24.07 -11.13
CA GLY A 76 -4.80 -22.90 -10.72
C GLY A 76 -4.57 -21.95 -11.88
N SER A 77 -4.04 -20.78 -11.52
CA SER A 77 -3.61 -19.76 -12.47
C SER A 77 -2.26 -19.20 -12.06
N LEU A 78 -1.49 -18.78 -13.05
CA LEU A 78 -0.25 -18.04 -12.87
C LEU A 78 -0.30 -16.82 -13.78
N GLY A 79 -0.05 -15.66 -13.25
CA GLY A 79 -0.04 -14.39 -13.96
C GLY A 79 1.28 -13.65 -13.78
N TYR A 80 1.70 -12.97 -14.82
CA TYR A 80 2.81 -12.01 -14.77
C TYR A 80 2.46 -10.79 -15.60
N ASN A 81 2.73 -9.62 -15.01
CA ASN A 81 2.65 -8.34 -15.71
C ASN A 81 3.94 -7.58 -15.42
N GLY A 82 4.62 -7.13 -16.45
CA GLY A 82 5.87 -6.40 -16.34
C GLY A 82 5.85 -5.14 -17.19
N GLN A 83 6.34 -4.06 -16.61
CA GLN A 83 6.55 -2.80 -17.28
C GLN A 83 7.97 -2.34 -17.01
N GLN A 84 8.76 -2.18 -18.05
CA GLN A 84 10.16 -1.79 -17.95
C GLN A 84 10.46 -0.66 -18.90
N SER A 85 11.08 0.41 -18.40
CA SER A 85 11.63 1.48 -19.23
C SER A 85 12.88 0.99 -19.96
N VAL A 86 13.02 1.39 -21.21
CA VAL A 86 14.17 1.01 -22.06
C VAL A 86 15.39 1.89 -21.76
N LYS A 87 15.19 3.12 -21.34
CA LYS A 87 16.24 4.14 -21.20
C LYS A 87 16.72 4.34 -19.77
N SER A 88 15.85 4.12 -18.79
CA SER A 88 16.16 4.13 -17.38
C SER A 88 15.81 2.77 -16.78
N LEU A 89 16.46 2.40 -15.66
CA LEU A 89 16.12 1.16 -14.97
C LEU A 89 14.87 1.32 -14.08
N PHE A 90 13.89 2.09 -14.57
CA PHE A 90 12.56 2.14 -13.97
C PHE A 90 11.74 0.96 -14.45
N GLY A 91 11.19 0.19 -13.51
CA GLY A 91 10.36 -0.96 -13.83
C GLY A 91 9.42 -1.34 -12.72
N ARG A 92 8.28 -1.89 -13.11
CA ARG A 92 7.30 -2.50 -12.23
C ARG A 92 7.01 -3.90 -12.71
N HIS A 93 7.12 -4.86 -11.83
CA HIS A 93 6.91 -6.27 -12.12
C HIS A 93 5.94 -6.84 -11.10
N ASN A 94 4.91 -7.51 -11.58
CA ASN A 94 3.92 -8.19 -10.77
C ASN A 94 3.85 -9.65 -11.19
N ALA A 95 4.00 -10.56 -10.25
CA ALA A 95 3.75 -11.98 -10.42
C ALA A 95 2.70 -12.41 -9.40
N ASN A 96 1.74 -13.21 -9.82
CA ASN A 96 0.72 -13.76 -8.95
C ASN A 96 0.37 -15.19 -9.35
N GLY A 97 -0.13 -15.96 -8.42
CA GLY A 97 -0.57 -17.31 -8.70
C GLY A 97 -1.59 -17.79 -7.68
N LYS A 98 -2.41 -18.73 -8.11
CA LYS A 98 -3.47 -19.34 -7.31
C LYS A 98 -3.56 -20.83 -7.63
N LEU A 99 -3.74 -21.63 -6.61
CA LEU A 99 -4.00 -23.06 -6.71
C LEU A 99 -5.20 -23.44 -5.84
N ASN A 100 -6.20 -24.05 -6.46
CA ASN A 100 -7.39 -24.58 -5.82
C ASN A 100 -7.32 -26.09 -5.70
N PHE A 101 -7.69 -26.61 -4.52
CA PHE A 101 -7.79 -28.05 -4.28
C PHE A 101 -8.90 -28.32 -3.26
N GLY A 102 -10.00 -28.88 -3.72
CA GLY A 102 -11.19 -29.12 -2.90
C GLY A 102 -11.75 -27.85 -2.26
N LYS A 103 -11.76 -27.81 -0.92
CA LYS A 103 -12.24 -26.67 -0.13
C LYS A 103 -11.16 -25.62 0.12
N SER A 104 -9.93 -25.85 -0.33
CA SER A 104 -8.76 -25.04 -0.05
C SER A 104 -8.30 -24.28 -1.29
N GLU A 105 -7.73 -23.10 -1.05
CA GLU A 105 -7.06 -22.28 -2.05
C GLU A 105 -5.77 -21.73 -1.44
N VAL A 106 -4.68 -21.80 -2.18
CA VAL A 106 -3.44 -21.09 -1.87
C VAL A 106 -3.20 -20.09 -2.96
N SER A 107 -2.92 -18.85 -2.61
CA SER A 107 -2.55 -17.82 -3.56
C SER A 107 -1.33 -17.03 -3.10
N PHE A 108 -0.57 -16.52 -4.05
CA PHE A 108 0.54 -15.63 -3.77
C PHE A 108 0.52 -14.44 -4.73
N TYR A 109 1.14 -13.36 -4.30
CA TYR A 109 1.50 -12.24 -5.15
C TYR A 109 2.89 -11.74 -4.80
N TYR A 110 3.57 -11.17 -5.78
CA TYR A 110 4.84 -10.49 -5.59
C TYR A 110 4.93 -9.30 -6.54
N ASN A 111 5.19 -8.12 -5.97
CA ASN A 111 5.40 -6.88 -6.69
C ASN A 111 6.82 -6.38 -6.44
N ALA A 112 7.55 -6.09 -7.49
CA ALA A 112 8.82 -5.41 -7.44
C ALA A 112 8.75 -4.10 -8.20
N GLU A 113 9.15 -3.01 -7.58
CA GLU A 113 9.27 -1.71 -8.22
C GLU A 113 10.70 -1.20 -8.06
N ASN A 114 11.35 -1.00 -9.19
CA ASN A 114 12.69 -0.43 -9.28
C ASN A 114 12.59 0.96 -9.86
N GLN A 115 12.99 1.97 -9.10
CA GLN A 115 13.10 3.35 -9.54
C GLN A 115 14.58 3.71 -9.53
N ILE A 116 15.25 3.57 -10.67
CA ILE A 116 16.64 3.92 -10.85
C ILE A 116 16.67 4.97 -11.94
N PHE A 117 16.97 6.19 -11.54
CA PHE A 117 17.05 7.34 -12.42
C PHE A 117 18.49 7.85 -12.41
N ASP A 118 19.04 8.04 -13.59
CA ASP A 118 20.31 8.67 -13.78
C ASP A 118 20.11 10.13 -14.18
N GLU A 119 21.02 10.99 -13.74
CA GLU A 119 21.07 12.40 -14.10
C GLU A 119 19.77 13.20 -13.77
N MET A 120 19.14 12.88 -12.65
CA MET A 120 18.02 13.68 -12.15
C MET A 120 18.50 15.07 -11.76
N TRP A 121 17.74 16.08 -12.14
CA TRP A 121 17.93 17.46 -11.70
C TRP A 121 16.59 18.14 -11.49
N SER A 122 16.59 19.20 -10.70
CA SER A 122 15.37 19.98 -10.46
C SER A 122 15.69 21.45 -10.19
N VAL A 123 14.71 22.30 -10.48
CA VAL A 123 14.67 23.69 -10.02
C VAL A 123 13.40 23.85 -9.22
N ARG A 124 13.52 24.23 -7.95
CA ARG A 124 12.40 24.43 -7.04
C ARG A 124 12.39 25.87 -6.54
N ASN A 125 11.26 26.54 -6.70
CA ASN A 125 10.98 27.83 -6.09
C ASN A 125 10.16 27.58 -4.82
N GLU A 126 10.69 27.96 -3.68
CA GLU A 126 10.08 27.71 -2.39
C GLU A 126 9.74 29.04 -1.73
N THR A 127 8.53 29.15 -1.20
CA THR A 127 8.06 30.32 -0.45
C THR A 127 7.57 29.86 0.90
N PHE A 128 8.15 30.38 1.96
CA PHE A 128 7.75 30.14 3.34
C PHE A 128 7.00 31.35 3.84
N LEU A 129 5.76 31.16 4.29
CA LEU A 129 4.94 32.19 4.93
C LEU A 129 5.03 32.02 6.45
N PHE A 130 5.44 33.07 7.12
CA PHE A 130 5.51 33.09 8.58
C PHE A 130 4.23 33.69 9.18
N GLU A 131 3.97 33.39 10.45
CA GLU A 131 2.79 33.89 11.17
C GLU A 131 2.72 35.42 11.28
N ASP A 132 3.88 36.09 11.20
CA ASP A 132 3.97 37.58 11.19
C ASP A 132 3.64 38.19 9.79
N GLY A 133 3.24 37.36 8.83
CA GLY A 133 2.88 37.77 7.48
C GLY A 133 4.08 37.98 6.54
N LYS A 134 5.31 37.73 7.01
CA LYS A 134 6.49 37.79 6.13
C LYS A 134 6.58 36.56 5.24
N ALA A 135 7.06 36.78 4.03
CA ALA A 135 7.38 35.72 3.08
C ALA A 135 8.90 35.63 2.90
N TYR A 136 9.42 34.41 2.96
CA TYR A 136 10.81 34.09 2.62
C TYR A 136 10.85 33.26 1.35
N HIS A 137 11.63 33.71 0.38
CA HIS A 137 11.73 33.05 -0.91
C HIS A 137 13.13 32.48 -1.11
N ARG A 138 13.21 31.25 -1.60
CA ARG A 138 14.47 30.66 -2.02
C ARG A 138 14.29 29.84 -3.30
N VAL A 139 15.36 29.70 -4.06
CA VAL A 139 15.44 28.88 -5.25
C VAL A 139 16.50 27.80 -5.02
N VAL A 140 16.12 26.55 -5.20
CA VAL A 140 17.02 25.39 -5.12
C VAL A 140 17.23 24.85 -6.52
N LYS A 141 18.46 24.78 -6.99
CA LYS A 141 18.86 24.12 -8.24
C LYS A 141 19.73 22.93 -7.90
N THR A 142 19.28 21.72 -8.29
CA THR A 142 20.06 20.51 -8.03
C THR A 142 20.94 20.17 -9.23
N ASN A 143 22.16 19.71 -8.94
CA ASN A 143 23.05 19.15 -9.93
C ASN A 143 22.53 17.77 -10.36
N PRO A 144 22.87 17.31 -11.59
CA PRO A 144 22.58 15.94 -11.99
C PRO A 144 23.08 14.92 -10.96
N HIS A 145 22.19 14.03 -10.54
CA HIS A 145 22.50 13.00 -9.54
C HIS A 145 21.67 11.74 -9.80
N ASN A 146 22.11 10.63 -9.24
CA ASN A 146 21.44 9.35 -9.40
C ASN A 146 20.53 9.06 -8.20
N MET A 147 19.34 8.56 -8.46
CA MET A 147 18.42 8.07 -7.44
C MET A 147 18.16 6.57 -7.64
N LYS A 148 18.26 5.82 -6.56
CA LYS A 148 17.88 4.40 -6.54
C LYS A 148 16.90 4.15 -5.41
N LYS A 149 15.71 3.65 -5.75
CA LYS A 149 14.70 3.22 -4.80
C LYS A 149 14.15 1.87 -5.23
N LEU A 150 14.16 0.91 -4.31
CA LEU A 150 13.69 -0.44 -4.53
C LEU A 150 12.55 -0.72 -3.56
N THR A 151 11.42 -1.18 -4.11
CA THR A 151 10.26 -1.59 -3.31
C THR A 151 9.88 -3.01 -3.69
N HIS A 152 9.72 -3.86 -2.69
CA HIS A 152 9.30 -5.25 -2.85
C HIS A 152 8.12 -5.51 -1.93
N ASN A 153 7.02 -6.00 -2.49
CA ASN A 153 5.84 -6.43 -1.76
C ASN A 153 5.52 -7.86 -2.14
N GLY A 154 5.32 -8.73 -1.18
CA GLY A 154 4.91 -10.10 -1.43
C GLY A 154 3.93 -10.59 -0.38
N GLY A 155 3.08 -11.52 -0.75
CA GLY A 155 2.14 -12.15 0.17
C GLY A 155 1.76 -13.55 -0.26
N LEU A 156 1.36 -14.32 0.74
CA LEU A 156 0.84 -15.66 0.63
C LEU A 156 -0.47 -15.74 1.40
N THR A 157 -1.52 -16.24 0.75
CA THR A 157 -2.84 -16.38 1.37
C THR A 157 -3.30 -17.84 1.27
N TYR A 158 -3.78 -18.37 2.37
CA TYR A 158 -4.48 -19.64 2.44
C TYR A 158 -5.95 -19.40 2.76
N ASN A 159 -6.82 -19.96 1.95
CA ASN A 159 -8.28 -19.94 2.13
C ASN A 159 -8.80 -21.36 2.29
N LEU A 160 -9.63 -21.56 3.28
CA LEU A 160 -10.43 -22.78 3.46
C LEU A 160 -11.89 -22.39 3.63
N GLN A 161 -12.76 -22.88 2.73
CA GLN A 161 -14.17 -22.54 2.77
C GLN A 161 -15.03 -23.77 2.54
N ASP A 162 -15.99 -23.99 3.41
CA ASP A 162 -16.98 -25.07 3.34
C ASP A 162 -18.39 -24.51 3.12
N GLY A 163 -18.70 -24.15 1.86
CA GLY A 163 -19.95 -23.50 1.52
C GLY A 163 -20.20 -22.29 2.42
N ASN A 164 -21.40 -22.25 3.03
CA ASN A 164 -21.76 -21.23 4.01
C ASN A 164 -21.51 -21.68 5.47
N ASN A 165 -20.89 -22.83 5.70
CA ASN A 165 -20.74 -23.37 7.04
C ASN A 165 -19.60 -22.67 7.80
N TYR A 166 -18.40 -22.62 7.21
CA TYR A 166 -17.27 -21.91 7.77
C TYR A 166 -16.32 -21.42 6.70
N MET A 167 -15.53 -20.40 7.05
CA MET A 167 -14.43 -19.86 6.27
C MET A 167 -13.24 -19.57 7.18
N LEU A 168 -12.07 -19.93 6.73
CA LEU A 168 -10.78 -19.53 7.31
C LEU A 168 -9.95 -18.87 6.22
N ASN A 169 -9.45 -17.68 6.50
CA ASN A 169 -8.45 -16.99 5.69
C ASN A 169 -7.22 -16.72 6.55
N VAL A 170 -6.06 -17.06 6.04
CA VAL A 170 -4.77 -16.74 6.65
C VAL A 170 -3.91 -16.08 5.61
N SER A 171 -3.55 -14.83 5.83
CA SER A 171 -2.73 -14.03 4.92
C SER A 171 -1.46 -13.59 5.62
N PHE A 172 -0.32 -13.90 5.02
CA PHE A 172 0.98 -13.37 5.41
C PHE A 172 1.48 -12.46 4.30
N GLY A 173 1.98 -11.28 4.66
CA GLY A 173 2.58 -10.37 3.69
C GLY A 173 3.82 -9.69 4.24
N LEU A 174 4.66 -9.23 3.31
CA LEU A 174 5.90 -8.53 3.60
C LEU A 174 6.06 -7.36 2.62
N GLN A 175 6.31 -6.18 3.17
CA GLN A 175 6.69 -5.01 2.40
C GLN A 175 8.10 -4.58 2.78
N ASN A 176 8.96 -4.43 1.78
CA ASN A 176 10.31 -3.91 1.93
C ASN A 176 10.51 -2.68 1.04
N LEU A 177 11.06 -1.63 1.64
CA LEU A 177 11.54 -0.44 0.96
C LEU A 177 13.03 -0.29 1.23
N ASN A 178 13.80 -0.03 0.18
CA ASN A 178 15.22 0.27 0.29
C ASN A 178 15.55 1.51 -0.56
N LEU A 179 16.11 2.53 0.10
CA LEU A 179 16.63 3.73 -0.50
C LEU A 179 18.13 3.81 -0.18
N PRO A 180 18.99 3.14 -0.98
CA PRO A 180 20.43 3.14 -0.71
C PRO A 180 21.03 4.48 -1.11
N ASN A 181 21.80 5.09 -0.22
CA ASN A 181 22.67 6.26 -0.41
C ASN A 181 22.24 7.20 -1.55
N TYR A 182 21.26 8.01 -1.28
CA TYR A 182 20.82 9.08 -2.14
C TYR A 182 21.60 10.34 -1.78
N VAL A 183 22.29 10.95 -2.72
CA VAL A 183 23.06 12.20 -2.51
C VAL A 183 22.60 13.21 -3.53
N GLU A 184 22.04 14.32 -3.06
CA GLU A 184 21.65 15.47 -3.86
C GLU A 184 22.56 16.65 -3.52
N LYS A 185 23.24 17.20 -4.51
CA LYS A 185 24.04 18.43 -4.39
C LYS A 185 23.43 19.50 -5.27
N GLY A 186 23.60 20.74 -4.87
CA GLY A 186 23.06 21.83 -5.66
C GLY A 186 23.38 23.21 -5.12
N GLU A 187 22.78 24.19 -5.74
CA GLU A 187 22.90 25.61 -5.41
C GLU A 187 21.61 26.07 -4.75
N LEU A 188 21.75 26.89 -3.72
CA LEU A 188 20.67 27.53 -3.00
C LEU A 188 20.81 29.04 -3.09
N PHE A 189 19.81 29.69 -3.66
CA PHE A 189 19.72 31.14 -3.75
C PHE A 189 18.69 31.61 -2.73
N THR A 190 19.10 32.43 -1.80
CA THR A 190 18.26 32.91 -0.70
C THR A 190 18.19 34.42 -0.65
N GLN A 191 17.15 34.97 -0.02
CA GLN A 191 17.04 36.42 0.24
C GLN A 191 18.12 36.92 1.22
N GLU A 192 18.58 36.04 2.11
CA GLU A 192 19.57 36.37 3.13
C GLU A 192 20.94 36.60 2.53
N TYR A 193 21.29 35.89 1.45
CA TYR A 193 22.55 35.99 0.75
C TYR A 193 22.33 36.25 -0.77
N PRO A 194 21.79 37.42 -1.15
CA PRO A 194 21.28 37.64 -2.52
C PRO A 194 22.44 37.67 -3.57
N ASN A 195 23.66 37.93 -3.15
CA ASN A 195 24.85 38.01 -4.01
C ASN A 195 25.79 36.81 -3.86
N SER A 196 25.35 35.79 -3.16
CA SER A 196 26.16 34.60 -2.87
C SER A 196 25.39 33.34 -3.19
N ILE A 197 26.10 32.35 -3.71
CA ILE A 197 25.55 31.01 -3.93
C ILE A 197 25.85 30.15 -2.72
N THR A 198 24.82 29.64 -2.08
CA THR A 198 24.97 28.65 -1.02
C THR A 198 24.98 27.26 -1.63
N LEU A 199 26.03 26.48 -1.41
CA LEU A 199 26.07 25.07 -1.85
C LEU A 199 25.24 24.22 -0.86
N ARG A 200 24.40 23.34 -1.41
CA ARG A 200 23.60 22.41 -0.62
C ARG A 200 24.02 20.98 -0.89
N GLU A 201 24.15 20.20 0.15
CA GLU A 201 24.32 18.75 0.07
C GLU A 201 23.28 18.07 0.97
N ASP A 202 22.54 17.14 0.40
CA ASP A 202 21.57 16.31 1.10
C ASP A 202 21.89 14.84 0.84
N TRP A 203 22.08 14.09 1.91
CA TRP A 203 22.36 12.66 1.85
C TRP A 203 21.29 11.89 2.63
N VAL A 204 20.70 10.88 2.00
CA VAL A 204 19.65 10.04 2.60
C VAL A 204 19.96 8.57 2.38
N HIS A 205 19.81 7.79 3.41
CA HIS A 205 19.83 6.33 3.38
C HIS A 205 18.65 5.80 4.21
N GLY A 206 17.79 5.03 3.59
CA GLY A 206 16.59 4.52 4.25
C GLY A 206 16.27 3.07 3.91
N ARG A 207 15.75 2.35 4.88
CA ARG A 207 15.15 1.03 4.68
C ARG A 207 13.97 0.85 5.60
N SER A 208 12.99 0.10 5.13
CA SER A 208 11.82 -0.32 5.92
C SER A 208 11.44 -1.74 5.57
N SER A 209 11.09 -2.52 6.58
CA SER A 209 10.54 -3.87 6.44
C SER A 209 9.31 -3.99 7.32
N SER A 210 8.20 -4.41 6.72
CA SER A 210 6.90 -4.44 7.39
C SER A 210 6.16 -5.75 7.07
N PRO A 211 6.48 -6.87 7.76
CA PRO A 211 5.66 -8.07 7.70
C PRO A 211 4.33 -7.89 8.44
N TYR A 212 3.29 -8.58 7.95
CA TYR A 212 2.01 -8.70 8.63
C TYR A 212 1.47 -10.12 8.53
N LEU A 213 0.62 -10.48 9.49
CA LEU A 213 -0.18 -11.70 9.50
C LEU A 213 -1.63 -11.29 9.77
N ASP A 214 -2.53 -11.72 8.91
CA ASP A 214 -3.98 -11.51 9.03
C ASP A 214 -4.66 -12.87 9.05
N VAL A 215 -5.47 -13.11 10.08
CA VAL A 215 -6.22 -14.35 10.28
C VAL A 215 -7.69 -13.99 10.46
N TYR A 216 -8.51 -14.41 9.52
CA TYR A 216 -9.96 -14.27 9.59
C TYR A 216 -10.62 -15.65 9.64
N PHE A 217 -11.49 -15.84 10.61
CA PHE A 217 -12.32 -17.04 10.75
C PHE A 217 -13.78 -16.66 10.91
N GLN A 218 -14.66 -17.32 10.18
CA GLN A 218 -16.11 -17.23 10.43
C GLN A 218 -16.74 -18.60 10.43
N LYS A 219 -17.83 -18.73 11.15
CA LYS A 219 -18.63 -19.96 11.23
C LYS A 219 -20.11 -19.65 11.46
N ASN A 220 -20.94 -20.25 10.62
CA ASN A 220 -22.38 -20.34 10.88
C ASN A 220 -22.65 -21.49 11.86
N LEU A 221 -23.22 -21.16 12.99
CA LEU A 221 -23.58 -22.11 14.04
C LEU A 221 -25.06 -22.51 13.89
N LYS A 222 -25.48 -23.50 14.65
CA LYS A 222 -26.90 -23.92 14.71
C LYS A 222 -27.76 -22.79 15.31
N ASN A 223 -29.08 -22.84 15.07
CA ASN A 223 -30.08 -21.91 15.64
C ASN A 223 -29.81 -20.42 15.25
N LYS A 224 -29.57 -20.17 13.97
CA LYS A 224 -29.35 -18.81 13.41
C LYS A 224 -28.27 -18.00 14.14
N GLN A 225 -27.19 -18.67 14.55
CA GLN A 225 -26.05 -18.03 15.19
C GLN A 225 -24.91 -17.89 14.18
N PHE A 226 -24.14 -16.82 14.32
CA PHE A 226 -22.96 -16.52 13.52
C PHE A 226 -21.81 -16.09 14.45
N LEU A 227 -20.62 -16.55 14.14
CA LEU A 227 -19.38 -16.16 14.82
C LEU A 227 -18.36 -15.73 13.77
N ALA A 228 -17.75 -14.57 13.95
CA ALA A 228 -16.56 -14.16 13.20
C ALA A 228 -15.46 -13.67 14.15
N ILE A 229 -14.22 -13.99 13.82
CA ILE A 229 -13.03 -13.55 14.54
C ILE A 229 -12.03 -13.06 13.50
N ASN A 230 -11.50 -11.89 13.73
CA ASN A 230 -10.40 -11.32 12.95
C ASN A 230 -9.22 -10.99 13.87
N ALA A 231 -8.00 -11.30 13.44
CA ALA A 231 -6.77 -10.97 14.16
C ALA A 231 -5.69 -10.54 13.18
N VAL A 232 -5.23 -9.29 13.32
CA VAL A 232 -4.18 -8.71 12.47
C VAL A 232 -2.97 -8.35 13.32
N GLY A 233 -1.86 -9.03 13.06
CA GLY A 233 -0.56 -8.73 13.65
C GLY A 233 0.34 -8.02 12.65
N THR A 234 0.97 -6.92 13.03
CA THR A 234 1.94 -6.20 12.19
C THR A 234 3.23 -5.95 12.95
N TYR A 235 4.33 -6.01 12.23
CA TYR A 235 5.63 -5.57 12.69
C TYR A 235 6.23 -4.61 11.68
N MET A 236 6.91 -3.58 12.14
CA MET A 236 7.63 -2.65 11.28
C MET A 236 9.01 -2.39 11.85
N ASP A 237 10.05 -2.57 11.03
CA ASP A 237 11.42 -2.16 11.31
C ASP A 237 11.82 -1.11 10.28
N THR A 238 12.08 0.11 10.76
CA THR A 238 12.48 1.24 9.93
C THR A 238 13.81 1.77 10.38
N TYR A 239 14.61 2.16 9.41
CA TYR A 239 15.89 2.81 9.60
C TYR A 239 16.05 3.90 8.56
N ASN A 240 16.27 5.13 9.00
CA ASN A 240 16.51 6.26 8.14
C ASN A 240 17.65 7.09 8.72
N ARG A 241 18.62 7.42 7.87
CA ARG A 241 19.66 8.41 8.14
C ARG A 241 19.62 9.48 7.07
N SER A 242 19.75 10.72 7.51
CA SER A 242 19.91 11.84 6.59
C SER A 242 20.93 12.84 7.17
N ARG A 243 21.62 13.48 6.28
CA ARG A 243 22.50 14.61 6.59
C ARG A 243 22.20 15.72 5.61
N TYR A 244 21.95 16.89 6.13
CA TYR A 244 21.74 18.09 5.36
C TYR A 244 22.78 19.13 5.71
N GLN A 245 23.40 19.73 4.70
CA GLN A 245 24.44 20.74 4.85
C GLN A 245 24.24 21.87 3.86
N GLU A 246 24.54 23.10 4.33
CA GLU A 246 24.67 24.27 3.48
C GLU A 246 26.02 24.90 3.74
N PHE A 247 26.69 25.31 2.67
CA PHE A 247 28.01 25.89 2.70
C PHE A 247 27.98 27.25 2.02
N LEU A 248 28.57 28.24 2.66
CA LEU A 248 28.83 29.56 2.09
C LEU A 248 30.36 29.80 2.11
N ALA A 249 30.96 30.03 0.94
CA ALA A 249 32.41 30.17 0.80
C ALA A 249 33.22 29.07 1.51
N ASP A 250 32.78 27.78 1.31
CA ASP A 250 33.38 26.59 1.91
C ASP A 250 33.20 26.42 3.42
N GLU A 251 32.53 27.36 4.09
CA GLU A 251 32.16 27.27 5.49
C GLU A 251 30.76 26.69 5.66
N ALA A 252 30.62 25.68 6.50
CA ALA A 252 29.33 25.08 6.78
C ALA A 252 28.48 26.02 7.68
N ILE A 253 27.44 26.62 7.11
CA ILE A 253 26.50 27.49 7.80
C ILE A 253 25.29 26.73 8.37
N VAL A 254 24.96 25.60 7.74
CA VAL A 254 23.94 24.66 8.22
C VAL A 254 24.53 23.25 8.16
N ASN A 255 24.41 22.51 9.24
CA ASN A 255 24.83 21.11 9.26
C ASN A 255 24.00 20.36 10.33
N TYR A 256 23.09 19.53 9.89
CA TYR A 256 22.37 18.66 10.79
C TYR A 256 22.32 17.22 10.27
N TYR A 257 22.31 16.31 11.22
CA TYR A 257 22.24 14.90 11.00
C TYR A 257 21.02 14.33 11.71
N SER A 258 20.28 13.48 11.03
CA SER A 258 19.16 12.73 11.60
C SER A 258 19.39 11.23 11.43
N ALA A 259 19.18 10.49 12.50
CA ALA A 259 19.18 9.04 12.48
C ALA A 259 17.95 8.54 13.24
N VAL A 260 17.02 7.95 12.51
CA VAL A 260 15.81 7.39 13.07
C VAL A 260 15.82 5.88 12.91
N LYS A 261 15.67 5.16 14.01
CA LYS A 261 15.47 3.72 14.04
C LYS A 261 14.19 3.44 14.81
N GLY A 262 13.24 2.82 14.15
CA GLY A 262 11.93 2.52 14.73
C GLY A 262 11.59 1.05 14.61
N LYS A 263 11.07 0.47 15.70
CA LYS A 263 10.43 -0.83 15.71
C LYS A 263 9.04 -0.66 16.28
N LYS A 264 8.02 -1.11 15.57
CA LYS A 264 6.63 -1.04 16.00
C LYS A 264 5.99 -2.41 15.88
N TYR A 265 5.16 -2.73 16.86
CA TYR A 265 4.33 -3.94 16.90
C TYR A 265 2.89 -3.51 17.07
N SER A 266 1.98 -4.17 16.38
CA SER A 266 0.55 -3.99 16.56
C SER A 266 -0.14 -5.35 16.49
N LEU A 267 -1.13 -5.54 17.35
CA LEU A 267 -2.07 -6.64 17.29
C LEU A 267 -3.47 -6.05 17.45
N ILE A 268 -4.31 -6.29 16.47
CA ILE A 268 -5.72 -5.89 16.48
C ILE A 268 -6.54 -7.17 16.41
N THR A 269 -7.51 -7.31 17.31
CA THR A 269 -8.43 -8.45 17.31
C THR A 269 -9.86 -7.95 17.40
N GLU A 270 -10.72 -8.54 16.58
CA GLU A 270 -12.15 -8.25 16.55
C GLU A 270 -12.92 -9.57 16.63
N GLY A 271 -14.03 -9.57 17.36
CA GLY A 271 -14.93 -10.70 17.46
C GLY A 271 -16.37 -10.25 17.29
N ILE A 272 -17.11 -10.94 16.43
CA ILE A 272 -18.53 -10.70 16.19
C ILE A 272 -19.29 -11.98 16.50
N TYR A 273 -20.32 -11.88 17.33
CA TYR A 273 -21.29 -12.94 17.55
C TYR A 273 -22.68 -12.40 17.32
N GLU A 274 -23.42 -13.04 16.46
CA GLU A 274 -24.82 -12.71 16.18
C GLU A 274 -25.73 -13.90 16.47
N LYS A 275 -26.94 -13.61 16.93
CA LYS A 275 -28.00 -14.58 17.10
C LYS A 275 -29.31 -14.02 16.59
N GLY A 276 -29.84 -14.64 15.53
CA GLY A 276 -31.19 -14.35 15.04
C GLY A 276 -32.28 -14.99 15.93
N PHE A 277 -33.31 -14.23 16.26
CA PHE A 277 -34.49 -14.70 16.97
C PHE A 277 -35.66 -14.90 15.99
N ASP A 278 -36.59 -15.80 16.31
CA ASP A 278 -37.71 -16.14 15.42
C ASP A 278 -38.71 -14.98 15.22
N ASN A 279 -38.69 -14.00 16.11
CA ASN A 279 -39.50 -12.77 16.04
C ASN A 279 -38.85 -11.63 15.26
N GLY A 280 -37.75 -11.88 14.51
CA GLY A 280 -37.07 -10.90 13.68
C GLY A 280 -36.11 -9.96 14.41
N GLY A 281 -35.91 -10.13 15.72
CA GLY A 281 -34.85 -9.43 16.49
C GLY A 281 -33.45 -10.01 16.19
N LYS A 282 -32.46 -9.14 16.18
CA LYS A 282 -31.03 -9.49 16.15
C LYS A 282 -30.34 -9.09 17.45
#